data_6218abbc20c73a1da29e468230d6bd14
#
_entry.id   6218abbc20c73a1da29e468230d6bd14
#
_cell.length_a   1.000
_cell.length_b   1.000
_cell.length_c   1.000
_cell.angle_alpha   90.00
_cell.angle_beta   90.00
_cell.angle_gamma   90.00
#
_symmetry.space_group_name_H-M   'P 1'
#
loop_
_entity.id
_entity.type
_entity.pdbx_description
1 polymer ?
#
loop_
_entity_poly.entity_id
_entity_poly.type
_entity_poly.pdbx_seq_one_letter_code
_entity_poly.pdbx_strand_id
1 'polypeptide(L)' 'PLQAANMVLLGAAIPMLGIDHDKIVEGVTRIFARKGETVVAANLAAIEAGYRASKH' A
#
# COMPACT_ATOMS: atom_id res chain seq x y z
N PRO A 1 4.80 -12.63 -4.66
CA PRO A 1 3.42 -13.09 -4.83
C PRO A 1 2.55 -12.05 -5.50
N LEU A 2 1.47 -12.51 -6.10
CA LEU A 2 0.53 -11.68 -6.85
C LEU A 2 -0.05 -10.56 -5.98
N GLN A 3 -0.29 -10.85 -4.73
CA GLN A 3 -0.84 -9.92 -3.77
C GLN A 3 0.08 -8.71 -3.55
N ALA A 4 1.38 -8.95 -3.46
CA ALA A 4 2.36 -7.88 -3.29
C ALA A 4 2.39 -6.96 -4.53
N ALA A 5 2.28 -7.55 -5.72
CA ALA A 5 2.24 -6.78 -6.96
C ALA A 5 1.02 -5.85 -6.99
N ASN A 6 -0.14 -6.32 -6.53
CA ASN A 6 -1.35 -5.50 -6.47
C ASN A 6 -1.17 -4.31 -5.52
N MET A 7 -0.48 -4.52 -4.40
CA MET A 7 -0.23 -3.46 -3.44
C MET A 7 0.78 -2.43 -3.97
N VAL A 8 1.77 -2.87 -4.73
CA VAL A 8 2.70 -1.97 -5.41
C VAL A 8 1.93 -1.08 -6.40
N LEU A 9 1.03 -1.67 -7.18
CA LEU A 9 0.21 -0.89 -8.13
C LEU A 9 -0.69 0.11 -7.41
N LEU A 10 -1.28 -0.29 -6.29
CA LEU A 10 -2.09 0.63 -5.49
C LEU A 10 -1.25 1.82 -5.01
N GLY A 11 -0.06 1.56 -4.51
CA GLY A 11 0.86 2.61 -4.07
C GLY A 11 1.22 3.56 -5.20
N ALA A 12 1.50 3.02 -6.38
CA ALA A 12 1.83 3.83 -7.54
C ALA A 12 0.67 4.72 -7.99
N ALA A 13 -0.57 4.27 -7.77
CA ALA A 13 -1.76 5.03 -8.15
C ALA A 13 -2.03 6.22 -7.23
N ILE A 14 -1.52 6.20 -6.01
CA ILE A 14 -1.79 7.25 -5.03
C ILE A 14 -1.46 8.65 -5.57
N PRO A 15 -0.23 8.92 -6.03
CA PRO A 15 0.06 10.26 -6.53
C PRO A 15 -0.63 10.55 -7.86
N MET A 16 -0.85 9.54 -8.69
CA MET A 16 -1.50 9.71 -9.99
C MET A 16 -2.96 10.16 -9.85
N LEU A 17 -3.66 9.63 -8.85
CA LEU A 17 -5.08 9.90 -8.65
C LEU A 17 -5.35 10.99 -7.62
N GLY A 18 -4.30 11.51 -6.99
CA GLY A 18 -4.44 12.53 -5.95
C GLY A 18 -5.11 12.00 -4.68
N ILE A 19 -4.95 10.72 -4.41
CA ILE A 19 -5.52 10.08 -3.22
C ILE A 19 -4.62 10.39 -2.01
N ASP A 20 -5.25 10.54 -0.83
CA ASP A 20 -4.51 10.77 0.40
C ASP A 20 -3.77 9.50 0.82
N HIS A 21 -2.44 9.55 0.78
CA HIS A 21 -1.56 8.44 1.15
C HIS A 21 -1.87 7.90 2.55
N ASP A 22 -2.01 8.79 3.53
CA ASP A 22 -2.22 8.38 4.92
C ASP A 22 -3.54 7.66 5.11
N LYS A 23 -4.57 8.05 4.37
CA LYS A 23 -5.86 7.37 4.44
C LYS A 23 -5.81 5.99 3.82
N ILE A 24 -5.04 5.82 2.76
CA ILE A 24 -4.84 4.50 2.15
C ILE A 24 -4.11 3.59 3.13
N VAL A 25 -3.05 4.07 3.76
CA VAL A 25 -2.30 3.32 4.77
C VAL A 25 -3.21 2.88 5.92
N GLU A 26 -4.03 3.81 6.41
CA GLU A 26 -4.97 3.52 7.49
C GLU A 26 -5.98 2.45 7.08
N GLY A 27 -6.57 2.59 5.90
CA GLY A 27 -7.56 1.64 5.40
C GLY A 27 -6.99 0.24 5.21
N VAL A 28 -5.79 0.15 4.63
CA VAL A 28 -5.11 -1.13 4.42
C VAL A 28 -4.76 -1.77 5.76
N THR A 29 -4.30 -0.98 6.72
CA THR A 29 -4.00 -1.48 8.06
C THR A 29 -5.25 -2.10 8.69
N ARG A 30 -6.39 -1.46 8.58
CA ARG A 30 -7.67 -1.99 9.11
C ARG A 30 -8.08 -3.27 8.41
N ILE A 31 -7.98 -3.31 7.09
CA ILE A 31 -8.41 -4.47 6.31
C ILE A 31 -7.58 -5.70 6.67
N PHE A 32 -6.29 -5.54 6.84
CA PHE A 32 -5.38 -6.66 7.08
C PHE A 32 -5.06 -6.91 8.55
N ALA A 33 -5.61 -6.12 9.48
CA ALA A 33 -5.32 -6.24 10.90
C ALA A 33 -5.52 -7.65 11.45
N ARG A 34 -6.56 -8.34 10.97
CA ARG A 34 -6.88 -9.70 11.39
C ARG A 34 -5.83 -10.73 10.99
N LYS A 35 -5.06 -10.43 9.97
CA LYS A 35 -4.06 -11.36 9.43
C LYS A 35 -2.72 -11.27 10.14
N GLY A 36 -2.59 -10.30 11.04
CA GLY A 36 -1.39 -10.15 11.86
C GLY A 36 -0.44 -9.06 11.36
N GLU A 37 0.48 -8.67 12.23
CA GLU A 37 1.39 -7.56 11.98
C GLU A 37 2.32 -7.80 10.79
N THR A 38 2.77 -9.05 10.61
CA THR A 38 3.67 -9.39 9.51
C THR A 38 3.01 -9.14 8.17
N VAL A 39 1.75 -9.54 8.04
CA VAL A 39 1.00 -9.33 6.79
C VAL A 39 0.76 -7.85 6.55
N VAL A 40 0.37 -7.11 7.59
CA VAL A 40 0.16 -5.66 7.49
C VAL A 40 1.45 -4.99 7.03
N ALA A 41 2.57 -5.30 7.68
CA ALA A 41 3.86 -4.69 7.36
C ALA A 41 4.28 -4.99 5.91
N ALA A 42 4.08 -6.21 5.44
CA ALA A 42 4.44 -6.59 4.07
C ALA A 42 3.62 -5.82 3.04
N ASN A 43 2.32 -5.67 3.30
CA ASN A 43 1.45 -4.93 2.38
C ASN A 43 1.77 -3.43 2.38
N LEU A 44 2.04 -2.86 3.54
CA LEU A 44 2.42 -1.45 3.63
C LEU A 44 3.76 -1.18 2.95
N ALA A 45 4.73 -2.09 3.09
CA ALA A 45 6.01 -1.96 2.41
C ALA A 45 5.84 -1.96 0.89
N ALA A 46 4.96 -2.81 0.38
CA ALA A 46 4.68 -2.86 -1.06
C ALA A 46 4.02 -1.56 -1.55
N ILE A 47 3.07 -1.02 -0.79
CA ILE A 47 2.43 0.25 -1.12
C ILE A 47 3.46 1.38 -1.13
N GLU A 48 4.34 1.44 -0.13
CA GLU A 48 5.37 2.45 -0.07
C GLU A 48 6.34 2.37 -1.26
N ALA A 49 6.71 1.16 -1.66
CA ALA A 49 7.59 0.97 -2.81
C ALA A 49 6.95 1.55 -4.09
N GLY A 50 5.69 1.26 -4.33
CA GLY A 50 4.97 1.80 -5.48
C GLY A 50 4.80 3.31 -5.41
N TYR A 51 4.47 3.81 -4.24
CA TYR A 51 4.29 5.24 -4.00
C TYR A 51 5.57 6.03 -4.29
N ARG A 52 6.70 5.55 -3.76
CA ARG A 52 8.00 6.22 -3.97
C ARG A 52 8.41 6.18 -5.44
N ALA A 53 8.22 5.05 -6.10
CA ALA A 53 8.55 4.90 -7.51
C ALA A 53 7.73 5.87 -8.37
N SER A 54 6.46 6.02 -8.05
CA SER A 54 5.54 6.88 -8.80
C SER A 54 5.82 8.37 -8.61
N LYS A 55 6.37 8.75 -7.45
CA LYS A 55 6.69 10.15 -7.16
C LYS A 55 7.92 10.67 -7.91
N HIS A 56 8.75 9.78 -8.37
CA HIS A 56 9.92 10.14 -9.13
C HIS A 56 9.63 10.12 -10.62
#